data_b0889f4a16d598cac70598a110506c4b
#
_entry.id   b0889f4a16d598cac70598a110506c4b
#
_cell.length_a   1.000
_cell.length_b   1.000
_cell.length_c   1.000
_cell.angle_alpha   90.00
_cell.angle_beta   90.00
_cell.angle_gamma   90.00
#
_symmetry.space_group_name_H-M   'P 1'
#
loop_
_entity.id
_entity.type
_entity.pdbx_description
1 polymer ?
#
loop_
_entity_poly.entity_id
_entity_poly.type
_entity_poly.pdbx_seq_one_letter_code
_entity_poly.pdbx_strand_id
1 'polypeptide(L)'
;AGQTTAPVGAAMFTMHTTQMILANNNENWHTIRWRAAMNILAFALCIPLGRVIAATLQRRISKRVLTIGSACLPIAVFYALVGHYVWMHVLHSPPMPYSTLAGIIIQSQYNFILFLLWSAFCSAILVAAQLQERERSLLQAQVLAREAELKMLRYQINPHFLFNTLNAVSALIVAGQALAAH
;
A
#
# COMPACT_ATOMS: atom_id res chain seq x y z
N ALA A 1 0.80 8.54 -2.94
CA ALA A 1 0.03 7.44 -2.29
C ALA A 1 -1.39 7.25 -2.88
N GLY A 2 -1.89 8.16 -3.72
CA GLY A 2 -3.24 8.08 -4.30
C GLY A 2 -3.36 7.35 -5.64
N GLN A 3 -2.25 7.00 -6.29
CA GLN A 3 -2.28 6.48 -7.67
C GLN A 3 -2.35 4.95 -7.80
N THR A 4 -2.13 4.19 -6.74
CA THR A 4 -2.04 2.72 -6.82
C THR A 4 -3.37 1.98 -6.60
N THR A 5 -4.41 2.64 -6.11
CA THR A 5 -5.70 2.00 -5.82
C THR A 5 -6.67 1.98 -7.00
N ALA A 6 -6.50 2.87 -7.98
CA ALA A 6 -7.36 2.97 -9.16
C ALA A 6 -7.32 1.71 -10.07
N PRO A 7 -6.15 1.09 -10.39
CA PRO A 7 -6.11 -0.04 -11.30
C PRO A 7 -6.73 -1.32 -10.74
N VAL A 8 -6.68 -1.52 -9.41
CA VAL A 8 -7.24 -2.72 -8.77
C VAL A 8 -8.77 -2.69 -8.74
N GLY A 9 -9.33 -1.52 -8.49
CA GLY A 9 -10.77 -1.33 -8.58
C GLY A 9 -11.30 -1.52 -10.00
N ALA A 10 -10.57 -1.02 -11.02
CA ALA A 10 -10.91 -1.24 -12.42
C ALA A 10 -10.84 -2.74 -12.80
N ALA A 11 -9.86 -3.49 -12.28
CA ALA A 11 -9.75 -4.93 -12.53
C ALA A 11 -10.90 -5.74 -11.90
N MET A 12 -11.33 -5.41 -10.67
CA MET A 12 -12.51 -6.04 -10.05
C MET A 12 -13.80 -5.70 -10.81
N PHE A 13 -13.93 -4.45 -11.30
CA PHE A 13 -15.05 -4.03 -12.14
C PHE A 13 -15.12 -4.84 -13.43
N THR A 14 -14.01 -4.96 -14.14
CA THR A 14 -13.96 -5.72 -15.40
C THR A 14 -14.25 -7.19 -15.20
N MET A 15 -13.76 -7.81 -14.12
CA MET A 15 -13.95 -9.23 -13.85
C MET A 15 -15.43 -9.54 -13.52
N HIS A 16 -16.10 -8.72 -12.72
CA HIS A 16 -17.51 -8.90 -12.36
C HIS A 16 -18.45 -8.61 -13.54
N THR A 17 -18.15 -7.58 -14.34
CA THR A 17 -18.92 -7.26 -15.54
C THR A 17 -18.74 -8.29 -16.65
N THR A 18 -17.52 -8.80 -16.84
CA THR A 18 -17.23 -9.82 -17.87
C THR A 18 -17.90 -11.16 -17.57
N GLN A 19 -17.87 -11.61 -16.32
CA GLN A 19 -18.56 -12.85 -15.91
C GLN A 19 -20.07 -12.77 -16.12
N MET A 20 -20.67 -11.60 -15.95
CA MET A 20 -22.11 -11.44 -16.12
C MET A 20 -22.56 -11.18 -17.56
N ILE A 21 -21.72 -10.55 -18.38
CA ILE A 21 -21.96 -10.42 -19.83
C ILE A 21 -21.91 -11.80 -20.50
N LEU A 22 -21.02 -12.69 -20.05
CA LEU A 22 -20.92 -14.06 -20.54
C LEU A 22 -22.08 -14.96 -20.10
N ALA A 23 -22.74 -14.63 -18.97
CA ALA A 23 -23.80 -15.44 -18.41
C ALA A 23 -25.21 -15.13 -18.96
N ASN A 24 -25.44 -13.98 -19.58
CA ASN A 24 -26.79 -13.61 -19.98
C ASN A 24 -26.82 -12.68 -21.21
N ASN A 25 -27.09 -13.27 -22.38
CA ASN A 25 -27.15 -12.59 -23.68
C ASN A 25 -28.36 -11.61 -23.85
N ASN A 26 -29.13 -11.33 -22.79
CA ASN A 26 -30.38 -10.54 -22.83
C ASN A 26 -30.43 -9.42 -21.78
N GLU A 27 -29.27 -8.80 -21.45
CA GLU A 27 -29.26 -7.71 -20.47
C GLU A 27 -29.76 -6.40 -21.06
N ASN A 28 -30.82 -5.86 -20.45
CA ASN A 28 -31.35 -4.51 -20.72
C ASN A 28 -30.32 -3.46 -20.32
N TRP A 29 -30.15 -2.38 -21.10
CA TRP A 29 -29.29 -1.22 -20.80
C TRP A 29 -29.53 -0.63 -19.41
N HIS A 30 -30.74 -0.77 -18.85
CA HIS A 30 -31.05 -0.36 -17.48
C HIS A 30 -30.23 -1.12 -16.42
N THR A 31 -30.05 -2.42 -16.59
CA THR A 31 -29.26 -3.28 -15.67
C THR A 31 -27.77 -2.93 -15.71
N ILE A 32 -27.24 -2.64 -16.90
CA ILE A 32 -25.82 -2.26 -17.06
C ILE A 32 -25.54 -0.90 -16.39
N ARG A 33 -26.38 0.09 -16.65
CA ARG A 33 -26.25 1.43 -16.03
C ARG A 33 -26.34 1.37 -14.52
N TRP A 34 -27.23 0.55 -13.99
CA TRP A 34 -27.37 0.35 -12.57
C TRP A 34 -26.13 -0.32 -11.94
N ARG A 35 -25.60 -1.36 -12.55
CA ARG A 35 -24.36 -2.00 -12.10
C ARG A 35 -23.19 -1.02 -12.09
N ALA A 36 -23.10 -0.18 -13.11
CA ALA A 36 -22.10 0.88 -13.14
C ALA A 36 -22.26 1.85 -11.97
N ALA A 37 -23.48 2.30 -11.66
CA ALA A 37 -23.74 3.19 -10.54
C ALA A 37 -23.40 2.54 -9.19
N MET A 38 -23.74 1.26 -8.98
CA MET A 38 -23.36 0.53 -7.76
C MET A 38 -21.85 0.36 -7.62
N ASN A 39 -21.13 0.12 -8.70
CA ASN A 39 -19.68 0.07 -8.65
C ASN A 39 -19.06 1.43 -8.30
N ILE A 40 -19.60 2.54 -8.85
CA ILE A 40 -19.16 3.89 -8.46
C ILE A 40 -19.42 4.13 -6.96
N LEU A 41 -20.57 3.70 -6.44
CA LEU A 41 -20.87 3.77 -5.01
C LEU A 41 -19.87 2.94 -4.18
N ALA A 42 -19.57 1.71 -4.61
CA ALA A 42 -18.58 0.87 -3.94
C ALA A 42 -17.20 1.57 -3.87
N PHE A 43 -16.75 2.18 -4.97
CA PHE A 43 -15.53 2.99 -5.00
C PHE A 43 -15.57 4.16 -4.03
N ALA A 44 -16.68 4.91 -4.02
CA ALA A 44 -16.85 6.02 -3.09
C ALA A 44 -16.76 5.57 -1.62
N LEU A 45 -17.31 4.40 -1.30
CA LEU A 45 -17.24 3.80 0.05
C LEU A 45 -15.84 3.27 0.39
N CYS A 46 -15.02 2.92 -0.59
CA CYS A 46 -13.63 2.54 -0.36
C CYS A 46 -12.74 3.72 0.09
N ILE A 47 -13.11 4.97 -0.22
CA ILE A 47 -12.33 6.16 0.18
C ILE A 47 -12.26 6.31 1.72
N PRO A 48 -13.40 6.38 2.46
CA PRO A 48 -13.35 6.45 3.91
C PRO A 48 -12.70 5.21 4.54
N LEU A 49 -12.92 4.03 3.96
CA LEU A 49 -12.29 2.81 4.42
C LEU A 49 -10.76 2.84 4.27
N GLY A 50 -10.25 3.38 3.17
CA GLY A 50 -8.82 3.60 2.96
C GLY A 50 -8.20 4.54 4.00
N ARG A 51 -8.93 5.59 4.42
CA ARG A 51 -8.50 6.47 5.51
C ARG A 51 -8.42 5.74 6.85
N VAL A 52 -9.40 4.88 7.15
CA VAL A 52 -9.39 4.05 8.36
C VAL A 52 -8.20 3.08 8.35
N ILE A 53 -7.93 2.45 7.22
CA ILE A 53 -6.78 1.55 7.05
C ILE A 53 -5.47 2.32 7.31
N ALA A 54 -5.28 3.48 6.68
CA ALA A 54 -4.09 4.31 6.85
C ALA A 54 -3.91 4.76 8.32
N ALA A 55 -4.98 5.19 9.00
CA ALA A 55 -4.94 5.62 10.39
C ALA A 55 -4.63 4.47 11.38
N THR A 56 -4.87 3.23 10.99
CA THR A 56 -4.64 2.06 11.85
C THR A 56 -3.31 1.36 11.60
N LEU A 57 -2.52 1.79 10.61
CA LEU A 57 -1.24 1.16 10.25
C LEU A 57 -0.23 1.07 11.41
N GLN A 58 -0.22 2.04 12.31
CA GLN A 58 0.67 2.07 13.47
C GLN A 58 0.15 1.29 14.69
N ARG A 59 -1.10 0.78 14.62
CA ARG A 59 -1.71 0.02 15.72
C ARG A 59 -1.27 -1.44 15.71
N ARG A 60 -1.39 -2.12 16.88
CA ARG A 60 -1.20 -3.58 16.97
C ARG A 60 -2.14 -4.30 16.02
N ILE A 61 -1.68 -5.39 15.42
CA ILE A 61 -2.40 -6.17 14.39
C ILE A 61 -3.83 -6.51 14.84
N SER A 62 -4.02 -6.99 16.08
CA SER A 62 -5.33 -7.34 16.60
C SER A 62 -6.32 -6.15 16.65
N LYS A 63 -5.85 -4.98 17.12
CA LYS A 63 -6.67 -3.76 17.14
C LYS A 63 -6.97 -3.24 15.74
N ARG A 64 -6.03 -3.39 14.82
CA ARG A 64 -6.19 -3.02 13.41
C ARG A 64 -7.26 -3.87 12.74
N VAL A 65 -7.17 -5.20 12.85
CA VAL A 65 -8.17 -6.14 12.27
C VAL A 65 -9.56 -5.85 12.82
N LEU A 66 -9.68 -5.64 14.13
CA LEU A 66 -10.96 -5.32 14.77
C LEU A 66 -11.54 -4.00 14.24
N THR A 67 -10.72 -2.95 14.15
CA THR A 67 -11.17 -1.62 13.67
C THR A 67 -11.59 -1.67 12.19
N ILE A 68 -10.84 -2.35 11.34
CA ILE A 68 -11.19 -2.50 9.92
C ILE A 68 -12.46 -3.35 9.78
N GLY A 69 -12.57 -4.47 10.49
CA GLY A 69 -13.75 -5.33 10.47
C GLY A 69 -15.02 -4.60 10.94
N SER A 70 -14.92 -3.82 12.03
CA SER A 70 -16.04 -3.02 12.51
C SER A 70 -16.44 -1.89 11.56
N ALA A 71 -15.52 -1.34 10.79
CA ALA A 71 -15.82 -0.34 9.77
C ALA A 71 -16.43 -0.96 8.49
N CYS A 72 -16.02 -2.16 8.10
CA CYS A 72 -16.56 -2.84 6.93
C CYS A 72 -18.03 -3.23 7.09
N LEU A 73 -18.47 -3.58 8.30
CA LEU A 73 -19.82 -4.08 8.57
C LEU A 73 -20.91 -3.04 8.23
N PRO A 74 -20.91 -1.81 8.75
CA PRO A 74 -21.93 -0.82 8.40
C PRO A 74 -21.88 -0.42 6.91
N ILE A 75 -20.70 -0.41 6.30
CA ILE A 75 -20.53 -0.14 4.88
C ILE A 75 -21.20 -1.23 4.05
N ALA A 76 -21.00 -2.50 4.38
CA ALA A 76 -21.59 -3.63 3.69
C ALA A 76 -23.13 -3.66 3.82
N VAL A 77 -23.65 -3.37 5.01
CA VAL A 77 -25.10 -3.26 5.24
C VAL A 77 -25.70 -2.11 4.46
N PHE A 78 -25.08 -0.93 4.50
CA PHE A 78 -25.54 0.23 3.73
C PHE A 78 -25.57 -0.06 2.24
N TYR A 79 -24.51 -0.66 1.70
CA TYR A 79 -24.43 -1.03 0.30
C TYR A 79 -25.50 -2.07 -0.08
N ALA A 80 -25.78 -3.06 0.77
CA ALA A 80 -26.83 -4.05 0.55
C ALA A 80 -28.23 -3.41 0.57
N LEU A 81 -28.49 -2.49 1.49
CA LEU A 81 -29.77 -1.76 1.57
C LEU A 81 -30.03 -0.93 0.32
N VAL A 82 -29.02 -0.17 -0.14
CA VAL A 82 -29.13 0.61 -1.39
C VAL A 82 -29.36 -0.31 -2.58
N GLY A 83 -28.61 -1.41 -2.68
CA GLY A 83 -28.78 -2.39 -3.75
C GLY A 83 -30.17 -3.01 -3.77
N HIS A 84 -30.68 -3.39 -2.61
CA HIS A 84 -32.02 -3.96 -2.46
C HIS A 84 -33.12 -2.96 -2.82
N TYR A 85 -33.03 -1.73 -2.30
CA TYR A 85 -33.99 -0.65 -2.61
C TYR A 85 -34.11 -0.42 -4.10
N VAL A 86 -33.00 -0.35 -4.81
CA VAL A 86 -33.04 -0.08 -6.23
C VAL A 86 -33.47 -1.30 -7.03
N TRP A 87 -33.11 -2.52 -6.61
CA TRP A 87 -33.64 -3.74 -7.23
C TRP A 87 -35.17 -3.77 -7.25
N MET A 88 -35.79 -3.39 -6.14
CA MET A 88 -37.25 -3.42 -5.99
C MET A 88 -37.96 -2.23 -6.66
N HIS A 89 -37.44 -1.02 -6.53
CA HIS A 89 -38.15 0.20 -6.89
C HIS A 89 -37.74 0.82 -8.22
N VAL A 90 -36.49 0.61 -8.64
CA VAL A 90 -35.98 1.22 -9.88
C VAL A 90 -36.01 0.23 -11.04
N LEU A 91 -35.57 -1.01 -10.79
CA LEU A 91 -35.53 -2.05 -11.80
C LEU A 91 -36.88 -2.80 -11.96
N HIS A 92 -37.81 -2.64 -11.02
CA HIS A 92 -39.07 -3.38 -10.98
C HIS A 92 -38.89 -4.89 -11.22
N SER A 93 -37.76 -5.41 -10.74
CA SER A 93 -37.36 -6.81 -10.92
C SER A 93 -38.23 -7.73 -10.06
N PRO A 94 -38.46 -8.98 -10.49
CA PRO A 94 -39.23 -9.91 -9.71
C PRO A 94 -38.69 -10.08 -8.30
N PRO A 95 -39.53 -10.27 -7.29
CA PRO A 95 -39.07 -10.49 -5.92
C PRO A 95 -38.14 -11.68 -5.85
N MET A 96 -37.07 -11.54 -5.06
CA MET A 96 -36.16 -12.63 -4.83
C MET A 96 -36.85 -13.83 -4.16
N PRO A 97 -36.38 -15.06 -4.37
CA PRO A 97 -37.01 -16.28 -3.83
C PRO A 97 -36.98 -16.39 -2.30
N TYR A 98 -36.37 -15.40 -1.63
CA TYR A 98 -36.28 -15.33 -0.16
C TYR A 98 -37.09 -14.13 0.37
N SER A 99 -37.39 -14.14 1.66
CA SER A 99 -37.93 -12.95 2.31
C SER A 99 -36.96 -11.76 2.13
N THR A 100 -37.49 -10.55 2.05
CA THR A 100 -36.73 -9.30 1.90
C THR A 100 -35.61 -9.21 2.93
N LEU A 101 -35.89 -9.60 4.17
CA LEU A 101 -34.90 -9.60 5.26
C LEU A 101 -33.75 -10.59 5.01
N ALA A 102 -34.08 -11.81 4.60
CA ALA A 102 -33.07 -12.83 4.28
C ALA A 102 -32.19 -12.38 3.09
N GLY A 103 -32.78 -11.77 2.07
CA GLY A 103 -32.07 -11.22 0.92
C GLY A 103 -31.04 -10.14 1.32
N ILE A 104 -31.45 -9.21 2.18
CA ILE A 104 -30.56 -8.17 2.69
C ILE A 104 -29.41 -8.77 3.52
N ILE A 105 -29.70 -9.75 4.37
CA ILE A 105 -28.68 -10.41 5.19
C ILE A 105 -27.64 -11.14 4.31
N ILE A 106 -28.10 -11.94 3.35
CA ILE A 106 -27.23 -12.69 2.43
C ILE A 106 -26.35 -11.71 1.63
N GLN A 107 -26.94 -10.66 1.10
CA GLN A 107 -26.23 -9.65 0.32
C GLN A 107 -25.21 -8.89 1.19
N SER A 108 -25.58 -8.58 2.43
CA SER A 108 -24.69 -7.91 3.37
C SER A 108 -23.45 -8.77 3.72
N GLN A 109 -23.64 -10.08 3.94
CA GLN A 109 -22.55 -11.02 4.19
C GLN A 109 -21.58 -11.09 3.01
N TYR A 110 -22.10 -11.21 1.80
CA TYR A 110 -21.31 -11.23 0.58
C TYR A 110 -20.46 -9.94 0.44
N ASN A 111 -21.11 -8.78 0.55
CA ASN A 111 -20.42 -7.49 0.46
C ASN A 111 -19.40 -7.29 1.59
N PHE A 112 -19.71 -7.75 2.80
CA PHE A 112 -18.79 -7.71 3.93
C PHE A 112 -17.49 -8.46 3.64
N ILE A 113 -17.59 -9.67 3.09
CA ILE A 113 -16.42 -10.46 2.70
C ILE A 113 -15.61 -9.73 1.63
N LEU A 114 -16.27 -9.15 0.61
CA LEU A 114 -15.59 -8.41 -0.45
C LEU A 114 -14.84 -7.18 0.10
N PHE A 115 -15.47 -6.38 0.96
CA PHE A 115 -14.82 -5.22 1.58
C PHE A 115 -13.68 -5.62 2.50
N LEU A 116 -13.80 -6.76 3.22
CA LEU A 116 -12.71 -7.31 4.02
C LEU A 116 -11.51 -7.73 3.17
N LEU A 117 -11.75 -8.48 2.09
CA LEU A 117 -10.69 -8.92 1.17
C LEU A 117 -9.97 -7.72 0.55
N TRP A 118 -10.74 -6.73 0.10
CA TRP A 118 -10.18 -5.49 -0.43
C TRP A 118 -9.35 -4.74 0.61
N SER A 119 -9.86 -4.64 1.84
CA SER A 119 -9.15 -3.98 2.95
C SER A 119 -7.86 -4.72 3.33
N ALA A 120 -7.89 -6.06 3.32
CA ALA A 120 -6.72 -6.88 3.56
C ALA A 120 -5.65 -6.64 2.48
N PHE A 121 -6.06 -6.62 1.21
CA PHE A 121 -5.17 -6.35 0.09
C PHE A 121 -4.53 -4.96 0.16
N CYS A 122 -5.32 -3.91 0.35
CA CYS A 122 -4.81 -2.55 0.54
C CYS A 122 -3.88 -2.45 1.75
N SER A 123 -4.23 -3.13 2.85
CA SER A 123 -3.39 -3.19 4.04
C SER A 123 -2.05 -3.85 3.76
N ALA A 124 -2.01 -4.93 2.99
CA ALA A 124 -0.79 -5.62 2.62
C ALA A 124 0.14 -4.73 1.78
N ILE A 125 -0.42 -4.03 0.78
CA ILE A 125 0.35 -3.09 -0.05
C ILE A 125 0.95 -1.97 0.80
N LEU A 126 0.17 -1.36 1.70
CA LEU A 126 0.65 -0.27 2.54
C LEU A 126 1.74 -0.73 3.51
N VAL A 127 1.61 -1.95 4.08
CA VAL A 127 2.65 -2.54 4.93
C VAL A 127 3.91 -2.83 4.14
N ALA A 128 3.80 -3.42 2.95
CA ALA A 128 4.94 -3.69 2.07
C ALA A 128 5.68 -2.39 1.71
N ALA A 129 4.97 -1.33 1.36
CA ALA A 129 5.57 -0.02 1.08
C ALA A 129 6.30 0.56 2.30
N GLN A 130 5.74 0.43 3.51
CA GLN A 130 6.40 0.87 4.74
C GLN A 130 7.65 0.06 5.06
N LEU A 131 7.64 -1.25 4.81
CA LEU A 131 8.81 -2.11 5.01
C LEU A 131 9.94 -1.72 4.07
N GLN A 132 9.65 -1.50 2.79
CA GLN A 132 10.63 -1.01 1.83
C GLN A 132 11.25 0.34 2.23
N GLU A 133 10.44 1.27 2.71
CA GLU A 133 10.94 2.58 3.16
C GLU A 133 11.85 2.45 4.38
N ARG A 134 11.50 1.60 5.34
CA ARG A 134 12.35 1.29 6.49
C ARG A 134 13.67 0.63 6.09
N GLU A 135 13.63 -0.31 5.16
CA GLU A 135 14.82 -0.97 4.64
C GLU A 135 15.75 0.05 3.97
N ARG A 136 15.22 0.93 3.13
CA ARG A 136 16.01 2.01 2.50
C ARG A 136 16.66 2.93 3.54
N SER A 137 15.91 3.34 4.56
CA SER A 137 16.43 4.20 5.61
C SER A 137 17.53 3.51 6.45
N LEU A 138 17.39 2.22 6.71
CA LEU A 138 18.42 1.42 7.39
C LEU A 138 19.71 1.30 6.55
N LEU A 139 19.57 1.03 5.25
CA LEU A 139 20.70 0.98 4.32
C LEU A 139 21.44 2.33 4.25
N GLN A 140 20.71 3.43 4.16
CA GLN A 140 21.29 4.77 4.19
C GLN A 140 22.04 5.05 5.51
N ALA A 141 21.44 4.69 6.64
CA ALA A 141 22.11 4.84 7.94
C ALA A 141 23.40 4.01 8.04
N GLN A 142 23.40 2.78 7.48
CA GLN A 142 24.60 1.94 7.43
C GLN A 142 25.70 2.55 6.56
N VAL A 143 25.36 3.12 5.40
CA VAL A 143 26.33 3.80 4.53
C VAL A 143 26.96 4.99 5.27
N LEU A 144 26.14 5.84 5.88
CA LEU A 144 26.62 7.00 6.65
C LEU A 144 27.51 6.57 7.83
N ALA A 145 27.15 5.49 8.53
CA ALA A 145 27.97 4.96 9.63
C ALA A 145 29.34 4.48 9.12
N ARG A 146 29.40 3.76 8.00
CA ARG A 146 30.67 3.31 7.39
C ARG A 146 31.53 4.49 6.92
N GLU A 147 30.90 5.50 6.31
CA GLU A 147 31.62 6.72 5.91
C GLU A 147 32.23 7.45 7.12
N ALA A 148 31.46 7.55 8.22
CA ALA A 148 31.96 8.14 9.46
C ALA A 148 33.12 7.34 10.05
N GLU A 149 33.05 6.01 10.05
CA GLU A 149 34.12 5.10 10.49
C GLU A 149 35.37 5.27 9.65
N LEU A 150 35.25 5.27 8.32
CA LEU A 150 36.37 5.52 7.41
C LEU A 150 37.00 6.90 7.63
N LYS A 151 36.18 7.91 7.88
CA LYS A 151 36.64 9.25 8.17
C LYS A 151 37.41 9.30 9.51
N MET A 152 36.92 8.58 10.53
CA MET A 152 37.59 8.46 11.83
C MET A 152 38.94 7.75 11.69
N LEU A 153 39.02 6.65 10.93
CA LEU A 153 40.27 5.95 10.65
C LEU A 153 41.26 6.85 9.91
N ARG A 154 40.82 7.66 8.95
CA ARG A 154 41.70 8.63 8.26
C ARG A 154 42.25 9.68 9.22
N TYR A 155 41.50 10.14 10.21
CA TYR A 155 41.96 11.09 11.21
C TYR A 155 42.95 10.47 12.21
N GLN A 156 42.91 9.14 12.47
CA GLN A 156 43.87 8.46 13.29
C GLN A 156 45.27 8.42 12.64
N ILE A 157 45.32 8.43 11.31
CA ILE A 157 46.60 8.65 10.59
C ILE A 157 46.80 10.17 10.55
N ASN A 158 47.55 10.68 11.52
CA ASN A 158 47.87 12.12 11.58
C ASN A 158 48.57 12.54 10.26
N PRO A 159 47.89 13.22 9.33
CA PRO A 159 48.44 13.55 8.01
C PRO A 159 49.68 14.46 8.14
N HIS A 160 49.69 15.31 9.16
CA HIS A 160 50.80 16.19 9.43
C HIS A 160 52.06 15.43 9.86
N PHE A 161 51.92 14.37 10.65
CA PHE A 161 53.03 13.51 11.01
C PHE A 161 53.59 12.78 9.78
N LEU A 162 52.73 12.28 8.92
CA LEU A 162 53.12 11.58 7.69
C LEU A 162 53.87 12.52 6.73
N PHE A 163 53.41 13.74 6.53
CA PHE A 163 54.08 14.74 5.70
C PHE A 163 55.41 15.15 6.30
N ASN A 164 55.50 15.33 7.60
CA ASN A 164 56.76 15.67 8.28
C ASN A 164 57.80 14.57 8.19
N THR A 165 57.40 13.30 8.37
CA THR A 165 58.31 12.16 8.24
C THR A 165 58.77 11.97 6.78
N LEU A 166 57.89 12.12 5.80
CA LEU A 166 58.27 12.06 4.38
C LEU A 166 59.27 13.17 4.01
N ASN A 167 59.03 14.39 4.46
CA ASN A 167 59.91 15.51 4.22
C ASN A 167 61.28 15.30 4.87
N ALA A 168 61.33 14.76 6.09
CA ALA A 168 62.56 14.45 6.76
C ALA A 168 63.35 13.35 6.04
N VAL A 169 62.71 12.28 5.61
CA VAL A 169 63.34 11.22 4.80
C VAL A 169 63.84 11.76 3.47
N SER A 170 63.07 12.58 2.79
CA SER A 170 63.48 13.22 1.54
C SER A 170 64.71 14.10 1.70
N ALA A 171 64.75 14.88 2.78
CA ALA A 171 65.94 15.71 3.10
C ALA A 171 67.18 14.88 3.39
N LEU A 172 67.04 13.76 4.07
CA LEU A 172 68.18 12.83 4.36
C LEU A 172 68.68 12.17 3.06
N ILE A 173 67.81 11.82 2.13
CA ILE A 173 68.23 11.24 0.82
C ILE A 173 69.05 12.28 0.04
N VAL A 174 68.59 13.51 -0.02
CA VAL A 174 69.29 14.60 -0.73
C VAL A 174 70.63 14.90 -0.10
N ALA A 175 70.75 14.94 1.24
CA ALA A 175 71.96 15.15 1.94
C ALA A 175 72.98 13.97 1.74
N GLY A 176 72.49 12.73 1.73
CA GLY A 176 73.32 11.53 1.48
C GLY A 176 73.86 11.50 0.05
N GLN A 177 73.09 11.95 -0.96
CA GLN A 177 73.61 12.06 -2.31
C GLN A 177 74.65 13.16 -2.49
N ALA A 178 74.55 14.24 -1.75
CA ALA A 178 75.54 15.32 -1.78
C ALA A 178 76.86 14.87 -1.14
N LEU A 179 76.84 14.06 -0.10
CA LEU A 179 78.01 13.48 0.55
C LEU A 179 78.70 12.40 -0.31
N ALA A 180 77.97 11.66 -1.13
CA ALA A 180 78.54 10.64 -2.02
C ALA A 180 79.14 11.21 -3.33
N ALA A 181 78.95 12.49 -3.61
CA ALA A 181 79.44 13.18 -4.79
C ALA A 181 80.76 13.94 -4.56
N HIS A 182 81.32 13.90 -3.32
CA HIS A 182 82.61 14.40 -2.91
C HIS A 182 83.54 13.26 -2.59
#